data_a9caed3c3cafd531122f23ab6cabc492
#
_entry.id   a9caed3c3cafd531122f23ab6cabc492
#
_cell.length_a   1.000
_cell.length_b   1.000
_cell.length_c   1.000
_cell.angle_alpha   90.00
_cell.angle_beta   90.00
_cell.angle_gamma   90.00
#
_symmetry.space_group_name_H-M   'P 1'
#
loop_
_entity.id
_entity.type
_entity.pdbx_description
1 polymer ?
#
loop_
_entity_poly.entity_id
_entity_poly.type
_entity_poly.pdbx_seq_one_letter_code
_entity_poly.pdbx_strand_id
1 'polypeptide(L)'
;FQELVKTGNVEVLAGTYAHSLASLHNLDVFKKQVTEHKKLMKEIFGITPKTFINTELVYSNEIGADVSEMGFNLMVTEGAKHVLGWKSPNYLYANSINPKLRLLLRNYRLSDDISLRFASGSVTTEYFAEQLNEVKDGEVVNVCVDYENFGDRYDVSTGVLDFMKYLPETIFNNTEFEFAKPIEMIDKLQTMGMFDAPIPLSCMDEERDLSPWMGNMLQDDALQTLYACANKVKRSKDEDVIRDWNALQDAHHFYSLCTKYSSVSPYDYYINF
;
A
#
# COMPACT_ATOMS: atom_id res chain seq x y z
N PHE A 1 13.90 -13.32 3.76
CA PHE A 1 12.75 -12.81 4.55
C PHE A 1 12.47 -13.63 5.80
N GLN A 2 12.40 -14.98 5.74
CA GLN A 2 12.12 -15.81 6.92
C GLN A 2 13.14 -15.57 8.05
N GLU A 3 14.41 -15.37 7.75
CA GLU A 3 15.43 -15.07 8.76
C GLU A 3 15.23 -13.68 9.38
N LEU A 4 14.86 -12.68 8.57
CA LEU A 4 14.55 -11.35 9.06
C LEU A 4 13.32 -11.36 9.99
N VAL A 5 12.28 -12.10 9.63
CA VAL A 5 11.09 -12.24 10.47
C VAL A 5 11.41 -12.90 11.81
N LYS A 6 12.33 -13.89 11.84
CA LYS A 6 12.77 -14.54 13.08
C LYS A 6 13.52 -13.61 14.04
N THR A 7 14.05 -12.50 13.57
CA THR A 7 14.68 -11.51 14.46
C THR A 7 13.67 -10.82 15.39
N GLY A 8 12.38 -10.87 15.05
CA GLY A 8 11.32 -10.15 15.78
C GLY A 8 11.24 -8.66 15.46
N ASN A 9 12.12 -8.13 14.62
CA ASN A 9 12.18 -6.70 14.26
C ASN A 9 11.36 -6.36 13.00
N VAL A 10 10.82 -7.36 12.31
CA VAL A 10 10.01 -7.19 11.10
C VAL A 10 8.58 -7.60 11.37
N GLU A 11 7.63 -6.79 10.95
CA GLU A 11 6.21 -7.14 10.93
C GLU A 11 5.78 -7.51 9.50
N VAL A 12 5.14 -8.66 9.37
CA VAL A 12 4.51 -9.10 8.13
C VAL A 12 3.07 -8.58 8.11
N LEU A 13 2.72 -7.83 7.09
CA LEU A 13 1.39 -7.23 6.93
C LEU A 13 0.46 -8.17 6.15
N ALA A 14 -0.84 -8.05 6.38
CA ALA A 14 -1.86 -8.67 5.54
C ALA A 14 -2.21 -7.76 4.36
N GLY A 15 -2.56 -8.35 3.23
CA GLY A 15 -3.02 -7.64 2.04
C GLY A 15 -3.99 -8.51 1.22
N THR A 16 -4.27 -8.13 -0.01
CA THR A 16 -4.97 -8.97 -0.97
C THR A 16 -4.01 -10.01 -1.58
N TYR A 17 -4.48 -11.23 -1.76
CA TYR A 17 -3.63 -12.32 -2.28
C TYR A 17 -3.13 -12.08 -3.70
N ALA A 18 -3.98 -11.53 -4.56
CA ALA A 18 -3.71 -11.32 -5.98
C ALA A 18 -3.34 -9.87 -6.33
N HIS A 19 -2.91 -9.05 -5.36
CA HIS A 19 -2.66 -7.62 -5.56
C HIS A 19 -3.81 -6.92 -6.30
N SER A 20 -5.04 -7.16 -5.86
CA SER A 20 -6.27 -6.80 -6.58
C SER A 20 -6.97 -5.57 -6.03
N LEU A 21 -7.81 -4.97 -6.88
CA LEU A 21 -8.74 -3.90 -6.51
C LEU A 21 -10.10 -4.42 -6.01
N ALA A 22 -10.15 -5.67 -5.52
CA ALA A 22 -11.39 -6.30 -5.06
C ALA A 22 -12.11 -5.51 -3.97
N SER A 23 -11.38 -4.75 -3.14
CA SER A 23 -11.95 -3.88 -2.11
C SER A 23 -12.91 -2.81 -2.66
N LEU A 24 -12.81 -2.46 -3.95
CA LEU A 24 -13.65 -1.48 -4.63
C LEU A 24 -14.86 -2.10 -5.34
N HIS A 25 -14.80 -3.41 -5.66
CA HIS A 25 -15.73 -4.03 -6.58
C HIS A 25 -16.53 -5.20 -6.00
N ASN A 26 -15.94 -5.99 -5.09
CA ASN A 26 -16.60 -7.20 -4.58
C ASN A 26 -16.08 -7.58 -3.19
N LEU A 27 -16.88 -7.30 -2.19
CA LEU A 27 -16.52 -7.54 -0.79
C LEU A 27 -16.25 -9.03 -0.46
N ASP A 28 -17.01 -9.95 -1.06
CA ASP A 28 -16.81 -11.40 -0.83
C ASP A 28 -15.44 -11.85 -1.37
N VAL A 29 -15.08 -11.37 -2.57
CA VAL A 29 -13.78 -11.63 -3.19
C VAL A 29 -12.65 -11.01 -2.37
N PHE A 30 -12.84 -9.78 -1.93
CA PHE A 30 -11.89 -9.08 -1.07
C PHE A 30 -11.63 -9.86 0.22
N LYS A 31 -12.68 -10.22 0.98
CA LYS A 31 -12.58 -11.02 2.21
C LYS A 31 -11.89 -12.37 1.98
N LYS A 32 -12.19 -13.02 0.86
CA LYS A 32 -11.57 -14.30 0.48
C LYS A 32 -10.07 -14.12 0.27
N GLN A 33 -9.64 -13.16 -0.55
CA GLN A 33 -8.23 -12.91 -0.85
C GLN A 33 -7.43 -12.54 0.41
N VAL A 34 -7.98 -11.71 1.29
CA VAL A 34 -7.33 -11.37 2.57
C VAL A 34 -7.16 -12.62 3.43
N THR A 35 -8.15 -13.50 3.46
CA THR A 35 -8.07 -14.77 4.21
C THR A 35 -6.99 -15.69 3.63
N GLU A 36 -6.92 -15.82 2.31
CA GLU A 36 -5.91 -16.62 1.61
C GLU A 36 -4.51 -16.05 1.85
N HIS A 37 -4.33 -14.74 1.78
CA HIS A 37 -3.05 -14.09 2.07
C HIS A 37 -2.61 -14.32 3.53
N LYS A 38 -3.51 -14.15 4.50
CA LYS A 38 -3.21 -14.45 5.92
C LYS A 38 -2.77 -15.90 6.12
N LYS A 39 -3.43 -16.85 5.43
CA LYS A 39 -3.07 -18.27 5.47
C LYS A 39 -1.67 -18.49 4.92
N LEU A 40 -1.35 -17.91 3.76
CA LEU A 40 -0.03 -17.99 3.14
C LEU A 40 1.06 -17.43 4.06
N MET A 41 0.83 -16.26 4.66
CA MET A 41 1.80 -15.66 5.61
C MET A 41 2.03 -16.56 6.83
N LYS A 42 0.99 -17.20 7.33
CA LYS A 42 1.11 -18.17 8.43
C LYS A 42 1.88 -19.42 8.02
N GLU A 43 1.68 -19.92 6.80
CA GLU A 43 2.41 -21.09 6.28
C GLU A 43 3.89 -20.77 6.06
N ILE A 44 4.22 -19.60 5.49
CA ILE A 44 5.60 -19.23 5.16
C ILE A 44 6.38 -18.77 6.38
N PHE A 45 5.79 -17.93 7.22
CA PHE A 45 6.48 -17.23 8.30
C PHE A 45 6.09 -17.70 9.70
N GLY A 46 5.05 -18.54 9.84
CA GLY A 46 4.51 -18.95 11.15
C GLY A 46 3.70 -17.86 11.86
N ILE A 47 3.46 -16.72 11.22
CA ILE A 47 2.86 -15.51 11.80
C ILE A 47 1.47 -15.26 11.16
N THR A 48 0.50 -14.95 11.99
CA THR A 48 -0.79 -14.40 11.51
C THR A 48 -0.70 -12.88 11.53
N PRO A 49 -0.72 -12.19 10.38
CA PRO A 49 -0.63 -10.73 10.32
C PRO A 49 -1.77 -10.05 11.10
N LYS A 50 -1.44 -8.94 11.78
CA LYS A 50 -2.39 -8.15 12.56
C LYS A 50 -2.64 -6.76 11.97
N THR A 51 -1.71 -6.25 11.19
CA THR A 51 -1.82 -4.99 10.46
C THR A 51 -2.19 -5.27 9.02
N PHE A 52 -3.05 -4.45 8.44
CA PHE A 52 -3.50 -4.55 7.06
C PHE A 52 -2.90 -3.43 6.20
N ILE A 53 -2.55 -3.77 4.96
CA ILE A 53 -2.21 -2.84 3.90
C ILE A 53 -2.97 -3.24 2.65
N ASN A 54 -3.70 -2.31 2.03
CA ASN A 54 -4.42 -2.62 0.81
C ASN A 54 -3.53 -2.41 -0.42
N THR A 55 -3.89 -3.08 -1.51
CA THR A 55 -3.29 -2.83 -2.83
C THR A 55 -3.26 -1.34 -3.10
N GLU A 56 -2.09 -0.82 -3.51
CA GLU A 56 -1.86 0.58 -3.87
C GLU A 56 -2.31 1.59 -2.79
N LEU A 57 -2.29 1.16 -1.53
CA LEU A 57 -2.80 1.92 -0.39
C LEU A 57 -4.23 2.43 -0.56
N VAL A 58 -5.03 1.76 -1.41
CA VAL A 58 -6.42 2.13 -1.67
C VAL A 58 -7.23 2.12 -0.36
N TYR A 59 -7.89 3.23 -0.09
CA TYR A 59 -8.66 3.44 1.12
C TYR A 59 -9.90 4.31 0.86
N SER A 60 -10.98 3.95 1.51
CA SER A 60 -12.12 4.81 1.82
C SER A 60 -12.62 4.50 3.23
N ASN A 61 -13.56 5.29 3.73
CA ASN A 61 -14.18 5.04 5.03
C ASN A 61 -14.80 3.63 5.10
N GLU A 62 -15.48 3.23 4.03
CA GLU A 62 -16.17 1.93 3.89
C GLU A 62 -15.15 0.78 3.86
N ILE A 63 -14.09 0.91 3.05
CA ILE A 63 -13.01 -0.09 3.00
C ILE A 63 -12.40 -0.27 4.38
N GLY A 64 -12.14 0.83 5.11
CA GLY A 64 -11.65 0.76 6.47
C GLY A 64 -12.62 0.05 7.42
N ALA A 65 -13.93 0.30 7.31
CA ALA A 65 -14.93 -0.40 8.10
C ALA A 65 -14.94 -1.92 7.79
N ASP A 66 -14.88 -2.32 6.52
CA ASP A 66 -14.79 -3.71 6.10
C ASP A 66 -13.52 -4.40 6.64
N VAL A 67 -12.38 -3.71 6.60
CA VAL A 67 -11.10 -4.20 7.16
C VAL A 67 -11.22 -4.42 8.68
N SER A 68 -11.88 -3.50 9.40
CA SER A 68 -12.16 -3.66 10.82
C SER A 68 -13.07 -4.87 11.10
N GLU A 69 -14.10 -5.10 10.27
CA GLU A 69 -14.97 -6.28 10.39
C GLU A 69 -14.22 -7.60 10.14
N MET A 70 -13.16 -7.59 9.33
CA MET A 70 -12.27 -8.74 9.15
C MET A 70 -11.33 -8.98 10.34
N GLY A 71 -11.43 -8.18 11.41
CA GLY A 71 -10.72 -8.35 12.68
C GLY A 71 -9.36 -7.65 12.74
N PHE A 72 -9.07 -6.72 11.84
CA PHE A 72 -7.89 -5.88 11.94
C PHE A 72 -8.15 -4.64 12.82
N ASN A 73 -7.15 -4.25 13.59
CA ASN A 73 -7.19 -3.05 14.44
C ASN A 73 -6.28 -1.93 13.91
N LEU A 74 -5.44 -2.24 12.94
CA LEU A 74 -4.51 -1.29 12.31
C LEU A 74 -4.47 -1.50 10.80
N MET A 75 -4.48 -0.38 10.07
CA MET A 75 -4.30 -0.34 8.63
C MET A 75 -3.30 0.76 8.27
N VAL A 76 -2.43 0.47 7.30
CA VAL A 76 -1.57 1.48 6.66
C VAL A 76 -2.25 1.94 5.39
N THR A 77 -2.32 3.25 5.18
CA THR A 77 -2.92 3.85 3.98
C THR A 77 -2.23 5.16 3.59
N GLU A 78 -2.63 5.75 2.48
CA GLU A 78 -2.07 7.00 1.98
C GLU A 78 -2.49 8.21 2.83
N GLY A 79 -1.55 9.12 3.07
CA GLY A 79 -1.77 10.39 3.76
C GLY A 79 -2.08 11.55 2.80
N ALA A 80 -3.09 11.37 1.95
CA ALA A 80 -3.43 12.32 0.89
C ALA A 80 -3.73 13.72 1.43
N LYS A 81 -2.99 14.73 0.93
CA LYS A 81 -3.07 16.12 1.40
C LYS A 81 -4.48 16.72 1.26
N HIS A 82 -5.18 16.41 0.18
CA HIS A 82 -6.53 16.94 -0.07
C HIS A 82 -7.58 16.42 0.93
N VAL A 83 -7.34 15.22 1.53
CA VAL A 83 -8.17 14.66 2.60
C VAL A 83 -7.73 15.18 3.96
N LEU A 84 -6.43 15.25 4.21
CA LEU A 84 -5.88 15.75 5.47
C LEU A 84 -6.12 17.25 5.68
N GLY A 85 -6.14 18.05 4.59
CA GLY A 85 -6.22 19.49 4.66
C GLY A 85 -4.98 20.08 5.36
N TRP A 86 -5.20 20.64 6.56
CA TRP A 86 -4.13 21.20 7.40
C TRP A 86 -3.49 20.19 8.36
N LYS A 87 -4.08 18.99 8.50
CA LYS A 87 -3.57 17.95 9.41
C LYS A 87 -2.28 17.33 8.86
N SER A 88 -1.43 16.85 9.76
CA SER A 88 -0.20 16.13 9.41
C SER A 88 -0.48 14.62 9.26
N PRO A 89 0.15 13.91 8.29
CA PRO A 89 0.07 12.46 8.20
C PRO A 89 0.86 11.74 9.32
N ASN A 90 1.63 12.48 10.12
CA ASN A 90 2.57 11.93 11.08
C ASN A 90 1.95 11.67 12.46
N TYR A 91 0.67 11.35 12.51
CA TYR A 91 -0.08 10.96 13.72
C TYR A 91 -0.87 9.67 13.48
N LEU A 92 -1.26 9.03 14.56
CA LEU A 92 -2.21 7.92 14.53
C LEU A 92 -3.63 8.47 14.38
N TYR A 93 -4.37 7.98 13.39
CA TYR A 93 -5.77 8.33 13.16
C TYR A 93 -6.70 7.15 13.40
N ALA A 94 -8.01 7.39 13.36
CA ALA A 94 -9.02 6.35 13.35
C ALA A 94 -9.91 6.45 12.11
N ASN A 95 -10.46 5.32 11.68
CA ASN A 95 -11.48 5.29 10.62
C ASN A 95 -12.74 6.01 11.09
N SER A 96 -13.35 6.83 10.23
CA SER A 96 -14.50 7.67 10.59
C SER A 96 -15.80 6.88 10.81
N ILE A 97 -15.95 5.70 10.18
CA ILE A 97 -17.11 4.82 10.36
C ILE A 97 -16.90 3.86 11.55
N ASN A 98 -15.72 3.22 11.62
CA ASN A 98 -15.40 2.27 12.69
C ASN A 98 -14.11 2.68 13.41
N PRO A 99 -14.19 3.48 14.49
CA PRO A 99 -13.02 4.00 15.20
C PRO A 99 -12.15 2.94 15.89
N LYS A 100 -12.56 1.67 15.91
CA LYS A 100 -11.70 0.57 16.38
C LYS A 100 -10.51 0.34 15.45
N LEU A 101 -10.68 0.61 14.14
CA LEU A 101 -9.57 0.58 13.21
C LEU A 101 -8.74 1.84 13.34
N ARG A 102 -7.47 1.67 13.69
CA ARG A 102 -6.47 2.73 13.68
C ARG A 102 -5.81 2.80 12.30
N LEU A 103 -5.35 3.98 11.93
CA LEU A 103 -4.76 4.26 10.62
C LEU A 103 -3.40 4.90 10.80
N LEU A 104 -2.38 4.31 10.22
CA LEU A 104 -1.08 4.90 10.00
C LEU A 104 -1.04 5.44 8.56
N LEU A 105 -0.80 6.72 8.43
CA LEU A 105 -0.84 7.40 7.14
C LEU A 105 0.57 7.52 6.56
N ARG A 106 0.71 7.16 5.28
CA ARG A 106 1.96 7.33 4.55
C ARG A 106 2.35 8.81 4.51
N ASN A 107 3.56 9.13 4.91
CA ASN A 107 4.15 10.41 4.61
C ASN A 107 4.55 10.42 3.13
N TYR A 108 3.65 10.95 2.28
CA TYR A 108 3.83 10.92 0.83
C TYR A 108 5.09 11.67 0.38
N ARG A 109 5.44 12.79 1.04
CA ARG A 109 6.60 13.59 0.67
C ARG A 109 7.90 12.79 0.79
N LEU A 110 8.15 12.20 1.96
CA LEU A 110 9.35 11.40 2.21
C LEU A 110 9.36 10.09 1.41
N SER A 111 8.20 9.48 1.25
CA SER A 111 8.07 8.26 0.46
C SER A 111 8.33 8.52 -1.03
N ASP A 112 7.81 9.62 -1.57
CA ASP A 112 8.00 10.00 -2.98
C ASP A 112 9.44 10.46 -3.27
N ASP A 113 10.18 10.96 -2.28
CA ASP A 113 11.61 11.21 -2.43
C ASP A 113 12.34 9.93 -2.85
N ILE A 114 12.02 8.80 -2.21
CA ILE A 114 12.61 7.51 -2.56
C ILE A 114 11.97 6.95 -3.83
N SER A 115 10.64 6.94 -3.93
CA SER A 115 9.91 6.23 -4.99
C SER A 115 10.00 6.94 -6.35
N LEU A 116 10.03 8.27 -6.38
CA LEU A 116 9.89 9.05 -7.62
C LEU A 116 11.11 9.92 -7.92
N ARG A 117 11.79 10.44 -6.88
CA ARG A 117 12.85 11.44 -7.06
C ARG A 117 14.27 10.90 -6.89
N PHE A 118 14.44 9.63 -6.50
CA PHE A 118 15.74 9.04 -6.24
C PHE A 118 16.69 9.15 -7.45
N ALA A 119 16.19 8.90 -8.66
CA ALA A 119 16.97 8.97 -9.89
C ALA A 119 17.58 10.36 -10.19
N SER A 120 17.08 11.43 -9.55
CA SER A 120 17.65 12.78 -9.71
C SER A 120 19.02 12.93 -9.06
N GLY A 121 19.43 11.96 -8.21
CA GLY A 121 20.69 12.01 -7.45
C GLY A 121 20.69 12.99 -6.28
N SER A 122 19.55 13.63 -6.00
CA SER A 122 19.41 14.60 -4.89
C SER A 122 19.04 13.95 -3.56
N VAL A 123 18.58 12.70 -3.56
CA VAL A 123 18.16 11.98 -2.37
C VAL A 123 19.30 11.16 -1.81
N THR A 124 20.04 11.75 -0.87
CA THR A 124 21.09 11.05 -0.09
C THR A 124 20.57 10.66 1.28
N THR A 125 21.31 9.84 2.02
CA THR A 125 20.95 9.45 3.39
C THR A 125 20.96 10.65 4.33
N GLU A 126 21.88 11.59 4.15
CA GLU A 126 21.99 12.84 4.91
C GLU A 126 20.80 13.76 4.62
N TYR A 127 20.49 13.95 3.34
CA TYR A 127 19.29 14.72 2.93
C TYR A 127 18.03 14.12 3.58
N PHE A 128 17.88 12.79 3.55
CA PHE A 128 16.71 12.14 4.12
C PHE A 128 16.63 12.34 5.65
N ALA A 129 17.75 12.25 6.36
CA ALA A 129 17.82 12.52 7.79
C ALA A 129 17.51 14.00 8.11
N GLU A 130 17.97 14.96 7.29
CA GLU A 130 17.61 16.36 7.41
C GLU A 130 16.10 16.58 7.24
N GLN A 131 15.51 15.92 6.22
CA GLN A 131 14.04 16.01 6.00
C GLN A 131 13.24 15.40 7.17
N LEU A 132 13.73 14.33 7.82
CA LEU A 132 13.14 13.80 9.03
C LEU A 132 13.21 14.81 10.19
N ASN A 133 14.34 15.48 10.37
CA ASN A 133 14.51 16.49 11.42
C ASN A 133 13.63 17.76 11.21
N GLU A 134 13.19 18.00 9.96
CA GLU A 134 12.24 19.07 9.64
C GLU A 134 10.79 18.69 10.01
N VAL A 135 10.49 17.44 10.29
CA VAL A 135 9.17 17.00 10.75
C VAL A 135 8.95 17.46 12.19
N LYS A 136 8.31 18.63 12.34
CA LYS A 136 8.04 19.25 13.64
C LYS A 136 6.72 18.82 14.27
N ASP A 137 5.79 18.35 13.44
CA ASP A 137 4.44 17.99 13.84
C ASP A 137 4.21 16.48 13.62
N GLY A 138 4.27 15.69 14.68
CA GLY A 138 4.00 14.27 14.58
C GLY A 138 4.63 13.44 15.70
N GLU A 139 4.12 12.22 15.81
CA GLU A 139 4.60 11.19 16.74
C GLU A 139 5.14 9.97 15.99
N VAL A 140 4.78 9.82 14.72
CA VAL A 140 5.18 8.69 13.87
C VAL A 140 5.31 9.12 12.42
N VAL A 141 6.37 8.68 11.75
CA VAL A 141 6.57 8.89 10.31
C VAL A 141 6.51 7.55 9.59
N ASN A 142 5.55 7.39 8.68
CA ASN A 142 5.42 6.18 7.89
C ASN A 142 5.94 6.42 6.47
N VAL A 143 7.05 5.78 6.14
CA VAL A 143 7.62 5.77 4.79
C VAL A 143 7.23 4.46 4.12
N CYS A 144 6.40 4.53 3.09
CA CYS A 144 5.94 3.38 2.33
C CYS A 144 6.50 3.48 0.92
N VAL A 145 7.25 2.49 0.51
CA VAL A 145 7.88 2.41 -0.81
C VAL A 145 7.76 1.00 -1.35
N ASP A 146 7.64 0.88 -2.66
CA ASP A 146 7.60 -0.41 -3.32
C ASP A 146 8.98 -1.07 -3.28
N TYR A 147 8.97 -2.39 -3.08
CA TYR A 147 10.21 -3.16 -3.04
C TYR A 147 10.97 -3.10 -4.38
N GLU A 148 10.24 -2.96 -5.46
CA GLU A 148 10.75 -2.82 -6.84
C GLU A 148 11.66 -1.60 -7.02
N ASN A 149 11.53 -0.58 -6.18
CA ASN A 149 12.44 0.57 -6.23
C ASN A 149 13.91 0.17 -5.99
N PHE A 150 14.16 -0.97 -5.36
CA PHE A 150 15.50 -1.40 -4.95
C PHE A 150 16.05 -2.51 -5.85
N GLY A 151 16.46 -2.15 -7.06
CA GLY A 151 17.14 -3.04 -8.00
C GLY A 151 16.36 -3.34 -9.28
N ASP A 152 15.09 -2.99 -9.37
CA ASP A 152 14.27 -3.09 -10.58
C ASP A 152 14.04 -1.71 -11.19
N ARG A 153 13.20 -0.87 -10.56
CA ARG A 153 12.97 0.51 -11.04
C ARG A 153 14.24 1.35 -11.01
N TYR A 154 15.03 1.24 -9.95
CA TYR A 154 16.34 1.88 -9.83
C TYR A 154 17.42 0.82 -9.84
N ASP A 155 18.20 0.79 -10.91
CA ASP A 155 19.36 -0.09 -11.06
C ASP A 155 20.42 0.16 -9.97
N VAL A 156 21.22 -0.86 -9.68
CA VAL A 156 22.31 -0.80 -8.70
C VAL A 156 23.26 0.38 -8.93
N SER A 157 23.48 0.76 -10.19
CA SER A 157 24.35 1.89 -10.57
C SER A 157 23.83 3.25 -10.08
N THR A 158 22.55 3.37 -9.72
CA THR A 158 21.99 4.59 -9.11
C THR A 158 22.40 4.81 -7.67
N GLY A 159 22.99 3.81 -7.02
CA GLY A 159 23.37 3.86 -5.60
C GLY A 159 22.22 3.55 -4.63
N VAL A 160 21.03 3.11 -5.13
CA VAL A 160 19.85 2.87 -4.29
C VAL A 160 20.07 1.79 -3.23
N LEU A 161 20.87 0.77 -3.51
CA LEU A 161 21.18 -0.28 -2.55
C LEU A 161 22.13 0.23 -1.45
N ASP A 162 23.11 1.08 -1.80
CA ASP A 162 23.97 1.73 -0.80
C ASP A 162 23.18 2.71 0.07
N PHE A 163 22.24 3.46 -0.53
CA PHE A 163 21.30 4.30 0.21
C PHE A 163 20.55 3.48 1.26
N MET A 164 19.93 2.36 0.88
CA MET A 164 19.20 1.50 1.82
C MET A 164 20.09 0.89 2.90
N LYS A 165 21.32 0.56 2.55
CA LYS A 165 22.29 -0.02 3.49
C LYS A 165 22.71 0.97 4.58
N TYR A 166 22.93 2.23 4.21
CA TYR A 166 23.46 3.24 5.14
C TYR A 166 22.36 4.09 5.79
N LEU A 167 21.16 4.12 5.23
CA LEU A 167 20.04 4.93 5.75
C LEU A 167 19.74 4.69 7.23
N PRO A 168 19.65 3.43 7.74
CA PRO A 168 19.38 3.21 9.17
C PRO A 168 20.45 3.81 10.09
N GLU A 169 21.72 3.65 9.77
CA GLU A 169 22.82 4.20 10.54
C GLU A 169 22.80 5.74 10.52
N THR A 170 22.53 6.32 9.36
CA THR A 170 22.43 7.78 9.20
C THR A 170 21.28 8.35 10.03
N ILE A 171 20.11 7.69 10.04
CA ILE A 171 18.96 8.09 10.86
C ILE A 171 19.31 8.04 12.34
N PHE A 172 19.89 6.93 12.83
CA PHE A 172 20.26 6.80 14.25
C PHE A 172 21.30 7.82 14.71
N ASN A 173 22.26 8.18 13.84
CA ASN A 173 23.32 9.11 14.21
C ASN A 173 22.91 10.59 14.11
N ASN A 174 21.95 10.92 13.25
CA ASN A 174 21.64 12.31 12.89
C ASN A 174 20.24 12.77 13.27
N THR A 175 19.42 11.90 13.86
CA THR A 175 18.05 12.24 14.26
C THR A 175 17.69 11.63 15.62
N GLU A 176 16.58 12.08 16.20
CA GLU A 176 15.99 11.48 17.41
C GLU A 176 14.95 10.38 17.09
N PHE A 177 14.85 9.97 15.81
CA PHE A 177 13.89 8.93 15.40
C PHE A 177 14.40 7.54 15.70
N GLU A 178 13.45 6.67 16.05
CA GLU A 178 13.66 5.23 16.23
C GLU A 178 12.78 4.45 15.24
N PHE A 179 13.25 3.26 14.83
CA PHE A 179 12.44 2.34 14.03
C PHE A 179 11.47 1.56 14.92
N ALA A 180 10.23 1.42 14.47
CA ALA A 180 9.21 0.67 15.19
C ALA A 180 8.35 -0.16 14.23
N LYS A 181 7.75 -1.24 14.74
CA LYS A 181 6.77 -2.01 13.97
C LYS A 181 5.42 -1.32 14.01
N PRO A 182 4.66 -1.30 12.90
CA PRO A 182 3.35 -0.68 12.84
C PRO A 182 2.42 -1.05 13.99
N ILE A 183 2.33 -2.34 14.33
CA ILE A 183 1.40 -2.81 15.38
C ILE A 183 1.70 -2.24 16.77
N GLU A 184 2.93 -1.87 17.05
CA GLU A 184 3.32 -1.29 18.33
C GLU A 184 2.73 0.10 18.54
N MET A 185 2.37 0.78 17.44
CA MET A 185 1.84 2.14 17.51
C MET A 185 0.45 2.20 18.15
N ILE A 186 -0.32 1.11 18.12
CA ILE A 186 -1.62 1.04 18.78
C ILE A 186 -1.49 1.26 20.29
N ASP A 187 -0.45 0.70 20.90
CA ASP A 187 -0.24 0.75 22.34
C ASP A 187 0.57 1.99 22.76
N LYS A 188 1.39 2.53 21.85
CA LYS A 188 2.29 3.65 22.15
C LYS A 188 1.64 5.02 21.90
N LEU A 189 0.72 5.13 20.92
CA LEU A 189 0.18 6.40 20.45
C LEU A 189 -1.30 6.53 20.73
N GLN A 190 -1.72 7.77 20.92
CA GLN A 190 -3.13 8.13 21.00
C GLN A 190 -3.63 8.61 19.64
N THR A 191 -4.89 8.32 19.36
CA THR A 191 -5.51 8.78 18.12
C THR A 191 -5.69 10.28 18.13
N MET A 192 -5.10 10.97 17.15
CA MET A 192 -5.23 12.42 16.99
C MET A 192 -6.65 12.83 16.57
N GLY A 193 -7.35 11.98 15.83
CA GLY A 193 -8.70 12.23 15.35
C GLY A 193 -9.14 11.21 14.30
N MET A 194 -10.24 11.56 13.62
CA MET A 194 -10.74 10.74 12.51
C MET A 194 -10.07 11.13 11.20
N PHE A 195 -9.72 10.12 10.39
CA PHE A 195 -9.37 10.30 8.99
C PHE A 195 -10.62 10.00 8.16
N ASP A 196 -11.16 11.03 7.53
CA ASP A 196 -12.44 10.98 6.82
C ASP A 196 -12.20 11.07 5.32
N ALA A 197 -12.27 9.93 4.64
CA ALA A 197 -12.11 9.78 3.20
C ALA A 197 -13.37 9.12 2.60
N PRO A 198 -14.43 9.89 2.33
CA PRO A 198 -15.67 9.37 1.74
C PRO A 198 -15.50 8.96 0.28
N ILE A 199 -14.48 9.48 -0.39
CA ILE A 199 -14.11 9.11 -1.76
C ILE A 199 -12.83 8.28 -1.68
N PRO A 200 -12.75 7.13 -2.39
CA PRO A 200 -11.56 6.32 -2.38
C PRO A 200 -10.32 7.08 -2.88
N LEU A 201 -9.22 6.86 -2.20
CA LEU A 201 -7.89 7.40 -2.51
C LEU A 201 -6.88 6.27 -2.71
N SER A 202 -5.71 6.58 -3.26
CA SER A 202 -4.59 5.65 -3.46
C SER A 202 -3.24 6.35 -3.25
N CYS A 203 -2.13 5.62 -3.35
CA CYS A 203 -0.79 6.21 -3.28
C CYS A 203 -0.24 6.68 -4.63
N MET A 204 -0.94 6.40 -5.72
CA MET A 204 -0.43 6.72 -7.05
C MET A 204 -0.61 8.19 -7.40
N ASP A 205 0.38 8.69 -8.16
CA ASP A 205 0.52 10.04 -8.69
C ASP A 205 0.28 11.20 -7.67
N GLU A 206 0.12 12.43 -8.16
CA GLU A 206 -0.07 13.61 -7.31
C GLU A 206 -1.53 13.79 -6.89
N GLU A 207 -2.50 13.33 -7.68
CA GLU A 207 -3.92 13.42 -7.40
C GLU A 207 -4.37 12.49 -6.27
N ARG A 208 -3.65 11.39 -6.04
CA ARG A 208 -3.97 10.42 -5.00
C ARG A 208 -5.39 9.85 -5.12
N ASP A 209 -5.86 9.66 -6.33
CA ASP A 209 -7.17 9.11 -6.66
C ASP A 209 -7.08 7.72 -7.31
N LEU A 210 -8.18 7.25 -7.91
CA LEU A 210 -8.24 5.95 -8.58
C LEU A 210 -8.08 6.03 -10.10
N SER A 211 -7.82 7.22 -10.67
CA SER A 211 -7.71 7.40 -12.12
C SER A 211 -6.65 6.53 -12.81
N PRO A 212 -5.56 6.09 -12.14
CA PRO A 212 -4.63 5.13 -12.73
C PRO A 212 -5.25 3.78 -13.12
N TRP A 213 -6.32 3.36 -12.46
CA TRP A 213 -6.99 2.06 -12.70
C TRP A 213 -8.42 2.18 -13.19
N MET A 214 -9.07 3.34 -13.00
CA MET A 214 -10.48 3.60 -13.28
C MET A 214 -10.66 4.96 -13.97
N GLY A 215 -9.70 5.39 -14.77
CA GLY A 215 -9.67 6.70 -15.42
C GLY A 215 -10.28 6.72 -16.83
N ASN A 216 -10.66 5.58 -17.38
CA ASN A 216 -11.26 5.50 -18.72
C ASN A 216 -12.24 4.33 -18.85
N MET A 217 -13.07 4.37 -19.89
CA MET A 217 -14.14 3.38 -20.13
C MET A 217 -13.59 1.95 -20.31
N LEU A 218 -12.38 1.79 -20.85
CA LEU A 218 -11.79 0.48 -21.07
C LEU A 218 -11.42 -0.19 -19.73
N GLN A 219 -10.83 0.57 -18.83
CA GLN A 219 -10.52 0.11 -17.47
C GLN A 219 -11.78 -0.26 -16.71
N ASP A 220 -12.82 0.60 -16.76
CA ASP A 220 -14.08 0.36 -16.08
C ASP A 220 -14.78 -0.90 -16.60
N ASP A 221 -14.86 -1.07 -17.92
CA ASP A 221 -15.49 -2.25 -18.56
C ASP A 221 -14.73 -3.54 -18.19
N ALA A 222 -13.40 -3.51 -18.22
CA ALA A 222 -12.57 -4.65 -17.84
C ALA A 222 -12.80 -5.06 -16.38
N LEU A 223 -12.77 -4.11 -15.44
CA LEU A 223 -13.02 -4.35 -14.02
C LEU A 223 -14.43 -4.88 -13.76
N GLN A 224 -15.45 -4.25 -14.36
CA GLN A 224 -16.84 -4.69 -14.23
C GLN A 224 -17.02 -6.10 -14.77
N THR A 225 -16.48 -6.41 -15.94
CA THR A 225 -16.58 -7.73 -16.56
C THR A 225 -15.90 -8.79 -15.70
N LEU A 226 -14.70 -8.51 -15.20
CA LEU A 226 -13.96 -9.42 -14.34
C LEU A 226 -14.75 -9.78 -13.09
N TYR A 227 -15.24 -8.78 -12.34
CA TYR A 227 -15.95 -9.02 -11.08
C TYR A 227 -17.38 -9.54 -11.29
N ALA A 228 -18.03 -9.28 -12.42
CA ALA A 228 -19.29 -9.92 -12.79
C ALA A 228 -19.17 -11.45 -12.94
N CYS A 229 -17.98 -11.94 -13.29
CA CYS A 229 -17.70 -13.38 -13.37
C CYS A 229 -17.52 -14.06 -12.01
N ALA A 230 -17.33 -13.34 -10.92
CA ALA A 230 -16.99 -13.88 -9.59
C ALA A 230 -17.90 -15.02 -9.14
N ASN A 231 -19.22 -14.85 -9.28
CA ASN A 231 -20.21 -15.87 -8.90
C ASN A 231 -20.17 -17.13 -9.78
N LYS A 232 -19.80 -17.01 -11.05
CA LYS A 232 -19.63 -18.15 -11.95
C LYS A 232 -18.37 -18.91 -11.58
N VAL A 233 -17.26 -18.20 -11.36
CA VAL A 233 -15.98 -18.78 -10.94
C VAL A 233 -16.11 -19.49 -9.58
N LYS A 234 -16.79 -18.86 -8.61
CA LYS A 234 -17.05 -19.46 -7.29
C LYS A 234 -17.78 -20.82 -7.38
N ARG A 235 -18.59 -21.03 -8.42
CA ARG A 235 -19.32 -22.28 -8.66
C ARG A 235 -18.56 -23.26 -9.55
N SER A 236 -17.49 -22.83 -10.19
CA SER A 236 -16.66 -23.69 -11.02
C SER A 236 -15.94 -24.72 -10.17
N LYS A 237 -15.77 -25.91 -10.75
CA LYS A 237 -14.89 -26.96 -10.21
C LYS A 237 -13.61 -27.09 -11.03
N ASP A 238 -13.45 -26.25 -12.05
CA ASP A 238 -12.30 -26.22 -12.91
C ASP A 238 -11.23 -25.35 -12.25
N GLU A 239 -10.13 -25.99 -11.85
CA GLU A 239 -9.04 -25.34 -11.14
C GLU A 239 -8.28 -24.34 -12.05
N ASP A 240 -8.22 -24.61 -13.36
CA ASP A 240 -7.56 -23.70 -14.31
C ASP A 240 -8.36 -22.42 -14.45
N VAL A 241 -9.69 -22.49 -14.57
CA VAL A 241 -10.55 -21.30 -14.60
C VAL A 241 -10.41 -20.47 -13.33
N ILE A 242 -10.34 -21.13 -12.16
CA ILE A 242 -10.19 -20.41 -10.88
C ILE A 242 -8.82 -19.74 -10.80
N ARG A 243 -7.76 -20.45 -11.20
CA ARG A 243 -6.39 -19.91 -11.21
C ARG A 243 -6.28 -18.71 -12.14
N ASP A 244 -6.75 -18.83 -13.36
CA ASP A 244 -6.64 -17.80 -14.39
C ASP A 244 -7.44 -16.55 -14.00
N TRP A 245 -8.67 -16.74 -13.48
CA TRP A 245 -9.45 -15.62 -12.97
C TRP A 245 -8.78 -14.94 -11.77
N ASN A 246 -8.12 -15.68 -10.89
CA ASN A 246 -7.36 -15.09 -9.79
C ASN A 246 -6.16 -14.26 -10.30
N ALA A 247 -5.46 -14.75 -11.32
CA ALA A 247 -4.34 -14.03 -11.94
C ALA A 247 -4.79 -12.73 -12.62
N LEU A 248 -5.93 -12.74 -13.30
CA LEU A 248 -6.50 -11.57 -13.97
C LEU A 248 -6.92 -10.44 -13.02
N GLN A 249 -6.96 -10.67 -11.72
CA GLN A 249 -7.34 -9.65 -10.73
C GLN A 249 -6.20 -8.70 -10.37
N ASP A 250 -4.96 -8.95 -10.81
CA ASP A 250 -3.82 -8.09 -10.51
C ASP A 250 -4.06 -6.65 -11.02
N ALA A 251 -3.88 -5.68 -10.12
CA ALA A 251 -4.08 -4.26 -10.42
C ALA A 251 -3.22 -3.76 -11.58
N HIS A 252 -2.06 -4.36 -11.83
CA HIS A 252 -1.18 -3.97 -12.93
C HIS A 252 -1.82 -4.17 -14.32
N HIS A 253 -2.72 -5.13 -14.50
CA HIS A 253 -3.44 -5.29 -15.76
C HIS A 253 -4.27 -4.04 -16.09
N PHE A 254 -4.94 -3.48 -15.09
CA PHE A 254 -5.77 -2.29 -15.26
C PHE A 254 -4.93 -1.01 -15.37
N TYR A 255 -3.85 -0.92 -14.59
CA TYR A 255 -2.89 0.17 -14.71
C TYR A 255 -2.30 0.27 -16.13
N SER A 256 -1.98 -0.86 -16.75
CA SER A 256 -1.46 -0.92 -18.12
C SER A 256 -2.45 -0.41 -19.19
N LEU A 257 -3.74 -0.34 -18.87
CA LEU A 257 -4.79 0.26 -19.72
C LEU A 257 -4.96 1.77 -19.48
N CYS A 258 -4.17 2.37 -18.56
CA CYS A 258 -4.26 3.79 -18.25
C CYS A 258 -3.76 4.64 -19.42
N THR A 259 -4.56 5.64 -19.80
CA THR A 259 -4.19 6.60 -20.87
C THR A 259 -3.64 7.92 -20.34
N LYS A 260 -3.56 8.07 -19.01
CA LYS A 260 -3.08 9.27 -18.33
C LYS A 260 -1.56 9.47 -18.51
N TYR A 261 -0.81 8.37 -18.61
CA TYR A 261 0.65 8.39 -18.70
C TYR A 261 1.11 8.03 -20.12
N SER A 262 1.98 8.85 -20.69
CA SER A 262 2.52 8.65 -22.04
C SER A 262 3.43 7.41 -22.16
N SER A 263 3.91 6.88 -21.04
CA SER A 263 4.76 5.69 -20.98
C SER A 263 3.99 4.37 -21.08
N VAL A 264 2.68 4.39 -20.90
CA VAL A 264 1.83 3.20 -20.98
C VAL A 264 1.00 3.28 -22.25
N SER A 265 1.29 2.39 -23.21
CA SER A 265 0.49 2.24 -24.42
C SER A 265 -0.52 1.11 -24.24
N PRO A 266 -1.82 1.39 -24.26
CA PRO A 266 -2.84 0.33 -24.24
C PRO A 266 -2.67 -0.66 -25.38
N TYR A 267 -2.15 -0.20 -26.53
CA TYR A 267 -1.90 -1.04 -27.70
C TYR A 267 -0.79 -2.06 -27.44
N ASP A 268 0.32 -1.64 -26.85
CA ASP A 268 1.43 -2.54 -26.50
C ASP A 268 0.98 -3.59 -25.48
N TYR A 269 0.11 -3.22 -24.56
CA TYR A 269 -0.49 -4.16 -23.62
C TYR A 269 -1.35 -5.21 -24.34
N TYR A 270 -2.20 -4.80 -25.28
CA TYR A 270 -3.06 -5.73 -26.04
C TYR A 270 -2.27 -6.71 -26.91
N ILE A 271 -1.11 -6.30 -27.44
CA ILE A 271 -0.29 -7.17 -28.29
C ILE A 271 0.48 -8.20 -27.48
N ASN A 272 0.85 -7.85 -26.23
CA ASN A 272 1.65 -8.71 -25.37
C ASN A 272 0.80 -9.61 -24.46
N PHE A 273 -0.52 -9.44 -24.46
CA PHE A 273 -1.48 -10.21 -23.67
C PHE A 273 -2.16 -11.27 -24.52
#